data_2adabdfac79a017ac7e4b7484d032454
#
_entry.id   2adabdfac79a017ac7e4b7484d032454
#
_cell.length_a   1.000
_cell.length_b   1.000
_cell.length_c   1.000
_cell.angle_alpha   90.00
_cell.angle_beta   90.00
_cell.angle_gamma   90.00
#
_symmetry.space_group_name_H-M   'P 1'
#
loop_
_entity.id
_entity.type
_entity.pdbx_description
1 polymer ?
#
loop_
_entity_poly.entity_id
_entity_poly.type
_entity_poly.pdbx_seq_one_letter_code
_entity_poly.pdbx_strand_id
1 'polypeptide(L)'
;MAYKTDIEIAREANKKPIQEIGAKLGIPNADLLPFGHDKAKVSAEFIKAQRGKKDGKLILVTAINPTPAGEGKTTTTVGLGDGLNKIGKKAAVCIREASLGPCFGMKGGAAGGGYAQVVPMEEMNLHFTGDFHAITSAHNLLSAMIDNHIYWGNELEIDQRRVVWRRVLDMNDRALRDIVTSLGGVSNGFPRQSGFDITVASEVMAILCLALDMEDLQKRLGDIIVAYRRDRSPVYARDIKADGAMAVLLQQAMQPNLVQTLENNPAFVHGGPFANIAHGCNSVVATTTALKLADYVITEAGFGADLGAEKFLNIKCRKAGIAPSVVVLVATVRAMKMNGGVAKADLGSENVTAVNDGCPNLGRHIENLKSFGVPVVVAINHFVTDTDAEVQAVKDYVASQGSEAILSKHWEFGSEGSADLAKRVSEIADAEMANFAPIYPDEMPLFEKIETIAKRIYRADEVLADKKIRDQLRQWEEQGYGNLPICMAKTQYSFSTDPNLRGAPTGHSVPVREVRLSAGAGFIVAICGEIMTMPGLPRVPSAEAIMLNDDGQIDGLF
;
A
#
# COMPACT_ATOMS: atom_id res chain seq x y z
N MET A 1 -13.38 32.49 -6.33
CA MET A 1 -13.41 31.63 -7.55
C MET A 1 -13.60 30.20 -7.06
N ALA A 2 -14.41 29.41 -7.72
CA ALA A 2 -14.48 27.98 -7.42
C ALA A 2 -13.14 27.32 -7.82
N TYR A 3 -12.59 26.47 -6.99
CA TYR A 3 -11.42 25.68 -7.36
C TYR A 3 -11.81 24.66 -8.42
N LYS A 4 -10.91 24.40 -9.38
CA LYS A 4 -11.08 23.31 -10.34
C LYS A 4 -11.04 21.96 -9.62
N THR A 5 -11.79 21.00 -10.11
CA THR A 5 -11.74 19.61 -9.64
C THR A 5 -10.44 18.93 -10.08
N ASP A 6 -10.06 17.85 -9.40
CA ASP A 6 -8.83 17.12 -9.71
C ASP A 6 -8.82 16.59 -11.16
N ILE A 7 -9.97 16.14 -11.66
CA ILE A 7 -10.10 15.67 -13.06
C ILE A 7 -9.95 16.81 -14.07
N GLU A 8 -10.51 17.99 -13.80
CA GLU A 8 -10.34 19.18 -14.67
C GLU A 8 -8.88 19.59 -14.76
N ILE A 9 -8.17 19.61 -13.62
CA ILE A 9 -6.73 19.92 -13.57
C ILE A 9 -5.94 18.87 -14.36
N ALA A 10 -6.25 17.58 -14.20
CA ALA A 10 -5.57 16.50 -14.89
C ALA A 10 -5.77 16.55 -16.42
N ARG A 11 -6.95 16.93 -16.87
CA ARG A 11 -7.27 17.08 -18.31
C ARG A 11 -6.53 18.24 -18.98
N GLU A 12 -6.29 19.31 -18.24
CA GLU A 12 -5.52 20.47 -18.72
C GLU A 12 -4.00 20.22 -18.74
N ALA A 13 -3.53 19.08 -18.25
CA ALA A 13 -2.12 18.77 -18.17
C ALA A 13 -1.45 18.77 -19.55
N ASN A 14 -0.33 19.48 -19.66
CA ASN A 14 0.54 19.42 -20.84
C ASN A 14 1.46 18.21 -20.77
N LYS A 15 0.91 17.03 -21.06
CA LYS A 15 1.64 15.76 -21.00
C LYS A 15 2.70 15.70 -22.10
N LYS A 16 3.90 15.25 -21.75
CA LYS A 16 4.98 14.95 -22.70
C LYS A 16 4.92 13.50 -23.15
N PRO A 17 5.44 13.20 -24.36
CA PRO A 17 5.66 11.82 -24.76
C PRO A 17 6.46 11.05 -23.70
N ILE A 18 6.06 9.81 -23.42
CA ILE A 18 6.65 9.01 -22.34
C ILE A 18 8.15 8.76 -22.54
N GLN A 19 8.61 8.77 -23.79
CA GLN A 19 10.02 8.65 -24.14
C GLN A 19 10.85 9.81 -23.58
N GLU A 20 10.32 11.02 -23.57
CA GLU A 20 10.99 12.18 -22.97
C GLU A 20 11.09 12.05 -21.44
N ILE A 21 10.06 11.48 -20.82
CA ILE A 21 10.08 11.19 -19.39
C ILE A 21 11.10 10.10 -19.06
N GLY A 22 11.13 9.03 -19.85
CA GLY A 22 12.13 7.97 -19.72
C GLY A 22 13.55 8.49 -19.88
N ALA A 23 13.77 9.39 -20.84
CA ALA A 23 15.08 10.02 -21.06
C ALA A 23 15.61 10.79 -19.84
N LYS A 24 14.74 11.43 -19.04
CA LYS A 24 15.13 12.07 -17.76
C LYS A 24 15.76 11.10 -16.77
N LEU A 25 15.35 9.83 -16.82
CA LEU A 25 15.91 8.75 -15.99
C LEU A 25 17.04 7.97 -16.71
N GLY A 26 17.35 8.31 -17.97
CA GLY A 26 18.32 7.58 -18.77
C GLY A 26 17.83 6.22 -19.27
N ILE A 27 16.51 6.06 -19.42
CA ILE A 27 15.91 4.86 -20.00
C ILE A 27 15.87 5.02 -21.52
N PRO A 28 16.54 4.14 -22.30
CA PRO A 28 16.48 4.17 -23.77
C PRO A 28 15.07 3.87 -24.28
N ASN A 29 14.70 4.45 -25.42
CA ASN A 29 13.38 4.19 -26.03
C ASN A 29 13.15 2.70 -26.34
N ALA A 30 14.21 1.95 -26.65
CA ALA A 30 14.12 0.51 -26.92
C ALA A 30 13.75 -0.31 -25.67
N ASP A 31 13.95 0.25 -24.48
CA ASP A 31 13.64 -0.37 -23.19
C ASP A 31 12.29 0.09 -22.60
N LEU A 32 11.55 0.90 -23.36
CA LEU A 32 10.17 1.30 -23.03
C LEU A 32 9.20 0.55 -23.94
N LEU A 33 8.21 -0.11 -23.32
CA LEU A 33 7.05 -0.69 -24.00
C LEU A 33 5.88 0.29 -23.86
N PRO A 34 5.57 1.13 -24.87
CA PRO A 34 4.51 2.14 -24.77
C PRO A 34 3.11 1.53 -24.70
N PHE A 35 2.30 2.11 -23.82
CA PHE A 35 0.86 1.91 -23.74
C PHE A 35 0.16 3.24 -24.08
N GLY A 36 0.15 3.60 -25.36
CA GLY A 36 -0.22 4.94 -25.81
C GLY A 36 0.95 5.92 -25.79
N HIS A 37 0.67 7.23 -25.63
CA HIS A 37 1.68 8.28 -25.74
C HIS A 37 2.33 8.69 -24.41
N ASP A 38 1.66 8.48 -23.29
CA ASP A 38 1.96 9.08 -21.99
C ASP A 38 2.23 8.06 -20.88
N LYS A 39 2.27 6.78 -21.20
CA LYS A 39 2.66 5.70 -20.27
C LYS A 39 3.40 4.59 -20.97
N ALA A 40 4.31 3.92 -20.27
CA ALA A 40 5.07 2.78 -20.78
C ALA A 40 5.47 1.84 -19.65
N LYS A 41 5.70 0.58 -19.97
CA LYS A 41 6.42 -0.35 -19.07
C LYS A 41 7.92 -0.29 -19.34
N VAL A 42 8.72 -0.52 -18.29
CA VAL A 42 10.18 -0.58 -18.38
C VAL A 42 10.60 -2.05 -18.54
N SER A 43 11.48 -2.33 -19.52
CA SER A 43 11.91 -3.69 -19.84
C SER A 43 12.65 -4.37 -18.68
N ALA A 44 12.45 -5.68 -18.53
CA ALA A 44 13.11 -6.49 -17.51
C ALA A 44 14.64 -6.54 -17.74
N GLU A 45 15.07 -6.52 -18.99
CA GLU A 45 16.47 -6.51 -19.39
C GLU A 45 17.16 -5.24 -18.92
N PHE A 46 16.54 -4.09 -19.15
CA PHE A 46 17.06 -2.80 -18.66
C PHE A 46 17.17 -2.79 -17.14
N ILE A 47 16.10 -3.20 -16.45
CA ILE A 47 16.06 -3.26 -14.97
C ILE A 47 17.21 -4.13 -14.44
N LYS A 48 17.40 -5.31 -15.02
CA LYS A 48 18.49 -6.24 -14.66
C LYS A 48 19.87 -5.60 -14.85
N ALA A 49 20.07 -4.85 -15.94
CA ALA A 49 21.32 -4.15 -16.22
C ALA A 49 21.65 -3.03 -15.23
N GLN A 50 20.63 -2.47 -14.53
CA GLN A 50 20.85 -1.41 -13.54
C GLN A 50 21.25 -1.93 -12.15
N ARG A 51 21.09 -3.21 -11.84
CA ARG A 51 21.25 -3.77 -10.48
C ARG A 51 22.59 -3.42 -9.80
N GLY A 52 23.66 -3.27 -10.56
CA GLY A 52 24.99 -2.94 -10.03
C GLY A 52 25.23 -1.46 -9.72
N LYS A 53 24.30 -0.57 -10.08
CA LYS A 53 24.43 0.87 -9.79
C LYS A 53 24.21 1.17 -8.31
N LYS A 54 24.82 2.26 -7.84
CA LYS A 54 24.56 2.80 -6.49
C LYS A 54 23.10 3.24 -6.38
N ASP A 55 22.50 3.02 -5.20
CA ASP A 55 21.17 3.51 -4.89
C ASP A 55 21.15 5.01 -4.60
N GLY A 56 20.09 5.66 -5.03
CA GLY A 56 19.71 6.98 -4.56
C GLY A 56 19.15 6.93 -3.13
N LYS A 57 18.72 8.07 -2.64
CA LYS A 57 18.12 8.23 -1.30
C LYS A 57 16.65 7.88 -1.31
N LEU A 58 16.23 6.95 -0.45
CA LEU A 58 14.83 6.55 -0.31
C LEU A 58 14.13 7.46 0.71
N ILE A 59 13.02 8.06 0.31
CA ILE A 59 12.17 8.89 1.15
C ILE A 59 10.82 8.19 1.29
N LEU A 60 10.45 7.86 2.52
CA LEU A 60 9.14 7.25 2.81
C LEU A 60 8.16 8.34 3.24
N VAL A 61 7.04 8.47 2.53
CA VAL A 61 5.90 9.29 2.93
C VAL A 61 4.85 8.39 3.60
N THR A 62 4.45 8.75 4.79
CA THR A 62 3.38 8.10 5.55
C THR A 62 2.50 9.15 6.20
N ALA A 63 1.51 8.77 7.00
CA ALA A 63 0.64 9.72 7.70
C ALA A 63 0.29 9.24 9.11
N ILE A 64 -0.34 10.11 9.86
CA ILE A 64 -1.06 9.74 11.08
C ILE A 64 -2.25 8.84 10.76
N ASN A 65 -2.97 8.33 11.78
CA ASN A 65 -4.17 7.53 11.55
C ASN A 65 -5.15 8.26 10.62
N PRO A 66 -5.71 7.57 9.60
CA PRO A 66 -6.59 8.20 8.64
C PRO A 66 -7.89 8.70 9.27
N THR A 67 -8.36 9.83 8.77
CA THR A 67 -9.66 10.42 9.12
C THR A 67 -10.58 10.44 7.89
N PRO A 68 -11.90 10.60 8.07
CA PRO A 68 -12.81 10.76 6.94
C PRO A 68 -12.55 12.00 6.07
N ALA A 69 -11.68 12.92 6.53
CA ALA A 69 -11.27 14.10 5.75
C ALA A 69 -10.13 13.79 4.76
N GLY A 70 -9.41 12.67 4.97
CA GLY A 70 -8.19 12.31 4.25
C GLY A 70 -6.97 13.15 4.68
N GLU A 71 -5.77 12.55 4.65
CA GLU A 71 -4.52 13.21 5.05
C GLU A 71 -3.70 13.70 3.86
N GLY A 72 -3.99 13.20 2.64
CA GLY A 72 -3.31 13.62 1.42
C GLY A 72 -1.89 13.05 1.27
N LYS A 73 -1.67 11.78 1.66
CA LYS A 73 -0.36 11.11 1.49
C LYS A 73 0.14 11.13 0.06
N THR A 74 -0.66 10.65 -0.88
CA THR A 74 -0.28 10.57 -2.30
C THR A 74 -0.04 11.95 -2.87
N THR A 75 -0.89 12.93 -2.54
CA THR A 75 -0.71 14.33 -2.93
C THR A 75 0.61 14.88 -2.41
N THR A 76 0.95 14.59 -1.13
CA THR A 76 2.24 15.00 -0.55
C THR A 76 3.41 14.28 -1.19
N THR A 77 3.27 12.99 -1.51
CA THR A 77 4.30 12.18 -2.19
C THR A 77 4.65 12.77 -3.56
N VAL A 78 3.63 13.08 -4.35
CA VAL A 78 3.80 13.70 -5.68
C VAL A 78 4.34 15.12 -5.56
N GLY A 79 3.74 15.95 -4.69
CA GLY A 79 4.19 17.32 -4.48
C GLY A 79 5.63 17.41 -3.99
N LEU A 80 6.07 16.51 -3.10
CA LEU A 80 7.46 16.43 -2.67
C LEU A 80 8.39 16.01 -3.82
N GLY A 81 7.97 15.05 -4.66
CA GLY A 81 8.72 14.65 -5.85
C GLY A 81 8.92 15.80 -6.83
N ASP A 82 7.86 16.55 -7.11
CA ASP A 82 7.92 17.76 -7.94
C ASP A 82 8.75 18.86 -7.27
N GLY A 83 8.61 19.06 -5.96
CA GLY A 83 9.41 20.03 -5.20
C GLY A 83 10.91 19.74 -5.23
N LEU A 84 11.31 18.45 -5.13
CA LEU A 84 12.72 18.05 -5.26
C LEU A 84 13.26 18.35 -6.67
N ASN A 85 12.50 18.05 -7.72
CA ASN A 85 12.89 18.38 -9.08
C ASN A 85 12.96 19.91 -9.29
N LYS A 86 12.03 20.67 -8.71
CA LYS A 86 12.01 22.14 -8.73
C LYS A 86 13.29 22.76 -8.17
N ILE A 87 13.81 22.22 -7.07
CA ILE A 87 15.07 22.69 -6.46
C ILE A 87 16.31 22.08 -7.10
N GLY A 88 16.20 21.46 -8.29
CA GLY A 88 17.30 20.93 -9.07
C GLY A 88 17.82 19.57 -8.64
N LYS A 89 17.08 18.80 -7.84
CA LYS A 89 17.41 17.42 -7.49
C LYS A 89 16.80 16.47 -8.52
N LYS A 90 17.46 15.36 -8.84
CA LYS A 90 16.91 14.32 -9.72
C LYS A 90 16.06 13.35 -8.89
N ALA A 91 14.76 13.52 -8.95
CA ALA A 91 13.81 12.74 -8.14
C ALA A 91 12.79 11.99 -8.99
N ALA A 92 12.39 10.79 -8.51
CA ALA A 92 11.30 10.00 -9.07
C ALA A 92 10.33 9.58 -7.97
N VAL A 93 9.04 9.50 -8.32
CA VAL A 93 7.96 9.09 -7.43
C VAL A 93 7.61 7.62 -7.67
N CYS A 94 7.33 6.86 -6.62
CA CYS A 94 6.87 5.47 -6.69
C CYS A 94 5.59 5.30 -5.88
N ILE A 95 4.46 5.06 -6.54
CA ILE A 95 3.14 4.92 -5.90
C ILE A 95 2.45 3.62 -6.32
N ARG A 96 1.35 3.32 -5.62
CA ARG A 96 0.51 2.17 -5.95
C ARG A 96 -0.45 2.50 -7.09
N GLU A 97 -0.84 1.46 -7.81
CA GLU A 97 -1.95 1.48 -8.76
C GLU A 97 -3.29 1.42 -8.02
N ALA A 98 -4.33 2.07 -8.55
CA ALA A 98 -5.67 2.09 -7.98
C ALA A 98 -6.43 0.79 -8.30
N SER A 99 -7.27 0.34 -7.35
CA SER A 99 -8.22 -0.75 -7.52
C SER A 99 -9.60 -0.21 -7.90
N LEU A 100 -10.30 -0.91 -8.80
CA LEU A 100 -11.64 -0.54 -9.25
C LEU A 100 -12.66 -0.53 -8.11
N GLY A 101 -12.56 -1.49 -7.17
CA GLY A 101 -13.48 -1.57 -6.05
C GLY A 101 -13.57 -0.27 -5.23
N PRO A 102 -12.48 0.27 -4.69
CA PRO A 102 -12.46 1.58 -4.05
C PRO A 102 -12.90 2.72 -4.97
N CYS A 103 -12.48 2.75 -6.24
CA CYS A 103 -12.83 3.82 -7.18
C CYS A 103 -14.35 3.92 -7.40
N PHE A 104 -15.03 2.80 -7.60
CA PHE A 104 -16.48 2.75 -7.78
C PHE A 104 -17.25 2.67 -6.46
N GLY A 105 -16.58 2.40 -5.33
CA GLY A 105 -17.18 2.26 -4.01
C GLY A 105 -17.30 3.57 -3.24
N MET A 106 -16.24 3.92 -2.54
CA MET A 106 -16.29 5.01 -1.54
C MET A 106 -15.37 6.19 -1.83
N LYS A 107 -14.73 6.28 -2.97
CA LYS A 107 -13.66 7.22 -3.26
C LYS A 107 -12.26 6.63 -3.01
N GLY A 108 -11.34 6.90 -3.91
CA GLY A 108 -9.95 6.57 -3.70
C GLY A 108 -9.16 6.39 -4.95
N GLY A 109 -9.05 7.41 -5.76
CA GLY A 109 -8.01 7.48 -6.78
C GLY A 109 -6.62 7.43 -6.15
N ALA A 110 -5.65 6.88 -6.86
CA ALA A 110 -4.26 6.78 -6.41
C ALA A 110 -3.35 7.80 -7.13
N ALA A 111 -3.90 8.85 -7.73
CA ALA A 111 -3.15 9.79 -8.58
C ALA A 111 -2.64 11.04 -7.85
N GLY A 112 -3.03 11.28 -6.60
CA GLY A 112 -2.82 12.55 -5.91
C GLY A 112 -4.02 13.49 -6.02
N GLY A 113 -3.83 14.80 -5.91
CA GLY A 113 -4.91 15.78 -6.00
C GLY A 113 -4.40 17.21 -6.19
N GLY A 114 -5.28 18.11 -6.64
CA GLY A 114 -4.92 19.49 -6.98
C GLY A 114 -3.81 19.55 -8.02
N TYR A 115 -2.84 20.41 -7.79
CA TYR A 115 -1.67 20.54 -8.67
C TYR A 115 -0.53 19.56 -8.35
N ALA A 116 -0.74 18.60 -7.44
CA ALA A 116 0.19 17.53 -7.14
C ALA A 116 -0.41 16.17 -7.54
N GLN A 117 -0.48 15.90 -8.83
CA GLN A 117 -1.06 14.68 -9.41
C GLN A 117 -0.10 13.99 -10.38
N VAL A 118 -0.30 12.68 -10.52
CA VAL A 118 0.28 11.85 -11.59
C VAL A 118 -0.77 11.69 -12.69
N VAL A 119 -0.34 11.76 -13.94
CA VAL A 119 -1.20 11.66 -15.13
C VAL A 119 -0.69 10.57 -16.08
N PRO A 120 -1.61 9.87 -16.79
CA PRO A 120 -3.03 10.11 -17.00
C PRO A 120 -3.92 9.59 -15.85
N MET A 121 -4.60 10.48 -15.14
CA MET A 121 -5.34 10.14 -13.91
C MET A 121 -6.53 9.19 -14.19
N GLU A 122 -7.32 9.47 -15.21
CA GLU A 122 -8.53 8.69 -15.54
C GLU A 122 -8.17 7.23 -15.84
N GLU A 123 -7.16 6.98 -16.68
CA GLU A 123 -6.73 5.64 -17.06
C GLU A 123 -6.10 4.89 -15.87
N MET A 124 -5.32 5.58 -15.03
CA MET A 124 -4.74 4.98 -13.82
C MET A 124 -5.80 4.51 -12.82
N ASN A 125 -6.94 5.18 -12.75
CA ASN A 125 -8.03 4.83 -11.84
C ASN A 125 -9.02 3.80 -12.42
N LEU A 126 -8.92 3.48 -13.70
CA LEU A 126 -9.80 2.55 -14.39
C LEU A 126 -9.00 1.35 -14.94
N HIS A 127 -8.71 1.34 -16.23
CA HIS A 127 -7.93 0.31 -16.91
C HIS A 127 -6.58 0.89 -17.32
N PHE A 128 -5.55 0.67 -16.50
CA PHE A 128 -4.26 1.30 -16.69
C PHE A 128 -3.40 0.60 -17.76
N THR A 129 -2.74 -0.50 -17.41
CA THR A 129 -1.92 -1.30 -18.32
C THR A 129 -2.26 -2.79 -18.26
N GLY A 130 -3.28 -3.15 -17.49
CA GLY A 130 -3.78 -4.52 -17.39
C GLY A 130 -3.15 -5.35 -16.27
N ASP A 131 -2.35 -4.77 -15.39
CA ASP A 131 -1.67 -5.50 -14.31
C ASP A 131 -2.66 -6.19 -13.36
N PHE A 132 -3.73 -5.50 -12.97
CA PHE A 132 -4.75 -6.08 -12.09
C PHE A 132 -5.56 -7.19 -12.77
N HIS A 133 -5.82 -7.04 -14.07
CA HIS A 133 -6.41 -8.13 -14.85
C HIS A 133 -5.49 -9.36 -14.89
N ALA A 134 -4.19 -9.17 -15.10
CA ALA A 134 -3.21 -10.26 -15.10
C ALA A 134 -3.15 -10.97 -13.75
N ILE A 135 -3.14 -10.22 -12.63
CA ILE A 135 -3.16 -10.74 -11.27
C ILE A 135 -4.45 -11.55 -11.01
N THR A 136 -5.61 -10.98 -11.38
CA THR A 136 -6.91 -11.66 -11.26
C THR A 136 -6.93 -12.96 -12.05
N SER A 137 -6.43 -12.94 -13.28
CA SER A 137 -6.37 -14.11 -14.16
C SER A 137 -5.46 -15.20 -13.62
N ALA A 138 -4.25 -14.85 -13.17
CA ALA A 138 -3.31 -15.81 -12.59
C ALA A 138 -3.86 -16.44 -11.30
N HIS A 139 -4.47 -15.63 -10.43
CA HIS A 139 -5.09 -16.09 -9.20
C HIS A 139 -6.25 -17.06 -9.47
N ASN A 140 -7.13 -16.71 -10.39
CA ASN A 140 -8.30 -17.52 -10.72
C ASN A 140 -7.94 -18.78 -11.54
N LEU A 141 -6.85 -18.74 -12.33
CA LEU A 141 -6.30 -19.94 -12.96
C LEU A 141 -5.92 -20.99 -11.91
N LEU A 142 -5.22 -20.57 -10.85
CA LEU A 142 -4.88 -21.48 -9.74
C LEU A 142 -6.14 -22.07 -9.10
N SER A 143 -7.18 -21.25 -8.86
CA SER A 143 -8.47 -21.75 -8.33
C SER A 143 -9.10 -22.82 -9.25
N ALA A 144 -9.11 -22.56 -10.55
CA ALA A 144 -9.63 -23.51 -11.54
C ALA A 144 -8.81 -24.82 -11.58
N MET A 145 -7.48 -24.72 -11.50
CA MET A 145 -6.60 -25.90 -11.50
C MET A 145 -6.75 -26.75 -10.24
N ILE A 146 -7.02 -26.15 -9.07
CA ILE A 146 -7.33 -26.89 -7.83
C ILE A 146 -8.62 -27.71 -8.03
N ASP A 147 -9.70 -27.09 -8.48
CA ASP A 147 -10.98 -27.76 -8.69
C ASP A 147 -10.87 -28.84 -9.78
N ASN A 148 -10.12 -28.57 -10.86
CA ASN A 148 -9.84 -29.54 -11.91
C ASN A 148 -9.03 -30.74 -11.41
N HIS A 149 -8.03 -30.55 -10.57
CA HIS A 149 -7.25 -31.62 -9.94
C HIS A 149 -8.14 -32.55 -9.08
N ILE A 150 -9.02 -31.94 -8.28
CA ILE A 150 -9.98 -32.68 -7.45
C ILE A 150 -10.95 -33.46 -8.33
N TYR A 151 -11.43 -32.87 -9.43
CA TYR A 151 -12.37 -33.52 -10.36
C TYR A 151 -11.79 -34.75 -11.04
N TRP A 152 -10.52 -34.71 -11.48
CA TRP A 152 -9.88 -35.76 -12.25
C TRP A 152 -9.10 -36.79 -11.41
N GLY A 153 -9.49 -37.02 -10.18
CA GLY A 153 -8.99 -38.13 -9.37
C GLY A 153 -8.27 -37.74 -8.08
N ASN A 154 -7.93 -36.44 -7.89
CA ASN A 154 -7.37 -35.95 -6.65
C ASN A 154 -6.14 -36.75 -6.16
N GLU A 155 -5.17 -36.98 -7.03
CA GLU A 155 -3.95 -37.74 -6.73
C GLU A 155 -3.14 -37.18 -5.55
N LEU A 156 -3.25 -35.89 -5.30
CA LEU A 156 -2.62 -35.18 -4.16
C LEU A 156 -3.38 -35.37 -2.84
N GLU A 157 -4.51 -36.11 -2.84
CA GLU A 157 -5.33 -36.40 -1.66
C GLU A 157 -5.81 -35.13 -0.92
N ILE A 158 -6.14 -34.07 -1.67
CA ILE A 158 -6.67 -32.85 -1.12
C ILE A 158 -7.97 -33.12 -0.32
N ASP A 159 -8.00 -32.71 0.95
CA ASP A 159 -9.27 -32.68 1.69
C ASP A 159 -10.09 -31.49 1.20
N GLN A 160 -11.18 -31.77 0.47
CA GLN A 160 -12.03 -30.74 -0.14
C GLN A 160 -12.59 -29.71 0.88
N ARG A 161 -12.68 -30.09 2.16
CA ARG A 161 -13.08 -29.20 3.27
C ARG A 161 -11.95 -28.24 3.69
N ARG A 162 -10.73 -28.47 3.19
CA ARG A 162 -9.50 -27.76 3.57
C ARG A 162 -8.84 -27.06 2.39
N VAL A 163 -9.60 -26.76 1.35
CA VAL A 163 -9.17 -25.86 0.29
C VAL A 163 -9.23 -24.44 0.85
N VAL A 164 -8.09 -23.78 0.95
CA VAL A 164 -7.97 -22.44 1.53
C VAL A 164 -7.90 -21.34 0.47
N TRP A 165 -7.72 -21.72 -0.79
CA TRP A 165 -7.64 -20.80 -1.91
C TRP A 165 -9.03 -20.42 -2.44
N ARG A 166 -9.31 -19.13 -2.43
CA ARG A 166 -10.58 -18.56 -2.93
C ARG A 166 -10.39 -18.03 -4.36
N ARG A 167 -11.39 -17.42 -4.95
CA ARG A 167 -11.28 -16.66 -6.19
C ARG A 167 -11.13 -15.18 -5.90
N VAL A 168 -10.83 -14.36 -6.91
CA VAL A 168 -10.75 -12.91 -6.77
C VAL A 168 -11.50 -12.18 -7.86
N LEU A 169 -11.94 -10.96 -7.51
CA LEU A 169 -12.54 -9.99 -8.42
C LEU A 169 -12.11 -8.60 -7.97
N ASP A 170 -11.68 -7.74 -8.91
CA ASP A 170 -11.32 -6.36 -8.56
C ASP A 170 -12.54 -5.43 -8.52
N MET A 171 -13.50 -5.77 -7.67
CA MET A 171 -14.71 -4.99 -7.42
C MET A 171 -15.22 -5.26 -6.00
N ASN A 172 -15.91 -4.26 -5.41
CA ASN A 172 -16.58 -4.44 -4.13
C ASN A 172 -17.90 -5.18 -4.31
N ASP A 173 -17.98 -6.43 -3.88
CA ASP A 173 -19.19 -7.24 -3.99
C ASP A 173 -19.41 -8.13 -2.76
N ARG A 174 -20.27 -7.67 -1.84
CA ARG A 174 -20.58 -8.41 -0.62
C ARG A 174 -21.30 -9.73 -0.84
N ALA A 175 -21.99 -9.89 -1.99
CA ALA A 175 -22.71 -11.12 -2.30
C ALA A 175 -21.77 -12.30 -2.60
N LEU A 176 -20.51 -12.00 -2.97
CA LEU A 176 -19.50 -13.00 -3.30
C LEU A 176 -18.64 -13.43 -2.10
N ARG A 177 -18.86 -12.89 -0.89
CA ARG A 177 -18.06 -13.24 0.30
C ARG A 177 -18.08 -14.73 0.59
N ASP A 178 -19.26 -15.32 0.54
CA ASP A 178 -19.46 -16.76 0.74
C ASP A 178 -20.42 -17.29 -0.30
N ILE A 179 -19.95 -18.30 -1.06
CA ILE A 179 -20.70 -18.95 -2.13
C ILE A 179 -20.55 -20.47 -2.04
N VAL A 180 -21.37 -21.18 -2.75
CA VAL A 180 -21.19 -22.60 -3.02
C VAL A 180 -20.79 -22.77 -4.48
N THR A 181 -19.62 -23.36 -4.72
CA THR A 181 -19.13 -23.69 -6.07
C THR A 181 -19.61 -25.05 -6.53
N SER A 182 -19.51 -25.35 -7.83
CA SER A 182 -19.75 -26.65 -8.45
C SER A 182 -21.18 -27.18 -8.31
N LEU A 183 -22.18 -26.27 -8.22
CA LEU A 183 -23.58 -26.65 -8.33
C LEU A 183 -23.92 -27.02 -9.79
N GLY A 184 -25.00 -27.82 -10.00
CA GLY A 184 -25.51 -28.19 -11.32
C GLY A 184 -25.21 -29.64 -11.73
N GLY A 185 -24.78 -30.49 -10.80
CA GLY A 185 -24.61 -31.91 -10.99
C GLY A 185 -23.17 -32.36 -11.12
N VAL A 186 -22.95 -33.67 -11.29
CA VAL A 186 -21.63 -34.32 -11.22
C VAL A 186 -20.63 -33.83 -12.26
N SER A 187 -21.10 -33.33 -13.40
CA SER A 187 -20.25 -32.77 -14.45
C SER A 187 -19.55 -31.46 -14.03
N ASN A 188 -20.03 -30.79 -12.99
CA ASN A 188 -19.46 -29.52 -12.50
C ASN A 188 -18.49 -29.72 -11.32
N GLY A 189 -18.30 -30.98 -10.87
CA GLY A 189 -17.38 -31.28 -9.78
C GLY A 189 -18.07 -31.48 -8.43
N PHE A 190 -17.36 -31.16 -7.36
CA PHE A 190 -17.82 -31.39 -5.98
C PHE A 190 -18.28 -30.08 -5.35
N PRO A 191 -19.56 -29.95 -4.96
CA PRO A 191 -20.05 -28.76 -4.27
C PRO A 191 -19.27 -28.50 -2.97
N ARG A 192 -18.75 -27.29 -2.81
CA ARG A 192 -18.08 -26.86 -1.59
C ARG A 192 -18.29 -25.38 -1.32
N GLN A 193 -18.19 -25.01 -0.05
CA GLN A 193 -18.15 -23.58 0.32
C GLN A 193 -16.86 -22.94 -0.21
N SER A 194 -16.97 -21.76 -0.75
CA SER A 194 -15.88 -20.93 -1.23
C SER A 194 -16.28 -19.45 -1.13
N GLY A 195 -15.58 -18.56 -1.83
CA GLY A 195 -15.90 -17.15 -1.90
C GLY A 195 -14.93 -16.42 -2.81
N PHE A 196 -15.07 -15.10 -2.83
CA PHE A 196 -14.17 -14.21 -3.51
C PHE A 196 -13.53 -13.24 -2.52
N ASP A 197 -12.28 -12.90 -2.76
CA ASP A 197 -11.61 -11.76 -2.17
C ASP A 197 -11.43 -10.68 -3.25
N ILE A 198 -11.21 -9.42 -2.85
CA ILE A 198 -10.84 -8.40 -3.82
C ILE A 198 -9.39 -8.62 -4.28
N THR A 199 -9.10 -8.38 -5.55
CA THR A 199 -7.78 -8.65 -6.16
C THR A 199 -6.62 -8.06 -5.35
N VAL A 200 -6.77 -6.87 -4.82
CA VAL A 200 -5.74 -6.17 -4.02
C VAL A 200 -5.51 -6.75 -2.62
N ALA A 201 -6.37 -7.64 -2.15
CA ALA A 201 -6.19 -8.41 -0.91
C ALA A 201 -5.57 -9.79 -1.15
N SER A 202 -5.32 -10.17 -2.40
CA SER A 202 -4.81 -11.49 -2.76
C SER A 202 -3.33 -11.68 -2.43
N GLU A 203 -2.94 -12.93 -2.17
CA GLU A 203 -1.54 -13.29 -2.01
C GLU A 203 -0.76 -13.10 -3.32
N VAL A 204 -1.36 -13.31 -4.49
CA VAL A 204 -0.71 -13.06 -5.80
C VAL A 204 -0.32 -11.61 -5.97
N MET A 205 -1.18 -10.66 -5.56
CA MET A 205 -0.84 -9.23 -5.53
C MET A 205 0.35 -8.97 -4.60
N ALA A 206 0.37 -9.54 -3.41
CA ALA A 206 1.47 -9.39 -2.46
C ALA A 206 2.78 -9.99 -3.00
N ILE A 207 2.70 -11.15 -3.64
CA ILE A 207 3.83 -11.82 -4.29
C ILE A 207 4.42 -10.95 -5.40
N LEU A 208 3.60 -10.45 -6.34
CA LEU A 208 4.07 -9.56 -7.41
C LEU A 208 4.77 -8.32 -6.84
N CYS A 209 4.25 -7.75 -5.76
CA CYS A 209 4.83 -6.56 -5.14
C CYS A 209 6.10 -6.82 -4.33
N LEU A 210 6.34 -8.04 -3.86
CA LEU A 210 7.52 -8.42 -3.06
C LEU A 210 8.57 -9.20 -3.85
N ALA A 211 8.26 -9.69 -5.04
CA ALA A 211 9.19 -10.39 -5.90
C ALA A 211 10.29 -9.46 -6.42
N LEU A 212 11.49 -10.00 -6.54
CA LEU A 212 12.68 -9.26 -7.00
C LEU A 212 12.85 -9.33 -8.54
N ASP A 213 12.38 -10.40 -9.16
CA ASP A 213 12.40 -10.66 -10.59
C ASP A 213 11.45 -11.81 -10.95
N MET A 214 11.46 -12.24 -12.22
CA MET A 214 10.58 -13.32 -12.71
C MET A 214 10.90 -14.68 -12.11
N GLU A 215 12.15 -14.98 -11.79
CA GLU A 215 12.55 -16.24 -11.16
C GLU A 215 12.03 -16.31 -9.72
N ASP A 216 12.23 -15.24 -8.95
CA ASP A 216 11.69 -15.12 -7.58
C ASP A 216 10.16 -15.11 -7.59
N LEU A 217 9.53 -14.45 -8.59
CA LEU A 217 8.07 -14.45 -8.77
C LEU A 217 7.55 -15.88 -8.93
N GLN A 218 8.09 -16.65 -9.88
CA GLN A 218 7.63 -18.02 -10.14
C GLN A 218 7.85 -18.93 -8.93
N LYS A 219 9.02 -18.82 -8.27
CA LYS A 219 9.29 -19.57 -7.03
C LYS A 219 8.25 -19.28 -5.97
N ARG A 220 7.95 -18.01 -5.71
CA ARG A 220 6.94 -17.59 -4.72
C ARG A 220 5.53 -18.07 -5.08
N LEU A 221 5.16 -18.00 -6.35
CA LEU A 221 3.88 -18.55 -6.82
C LEU A 221 3.78 -20.04 -6.55
N GLY A 222 4.87 -20.79 -6.75
CA GLY A 222 4.94 -22.20 -6.44
C GLY A 222 4.81 -22.52 -4.95
N ASP A 223 5.24 -21.61 -4.08
CA ASP A 223 5.21 -21.75 -2.62
C ASP A 223 3.83 -21.43 -1.99
N ILE A 224 2.85 -20.95 -2.77
CA ILE A 224 1.48 -20.72 -2.30
C ILE A 224 0.87 -22.02 -1.76
N ILE A 225 0.35 -21.98 -0.55
CA ILE A 225 -0.44 -23.08 0.02
C ILE A 225 -1.89 -22.96 -0.47
N VAL A 226 -2.37 -23.96 -1.17
CA VAL A 226 -3.72 -23.98 -1.78
C VAL A 226 -4.74 -24.78 -0.99
N ALA A 227 -4.28 -25.82 -0.31
CA ALA A 227 -5.13 -26.74 0.44
C ALA A 227 -4.30 -27.54 1.46
N TYR A 228 -4.97 -28.36 2.23
CA TYR A 228 -4.35 -29.34 3.12
C TYR A 228 -4.92 -30.73 2.85
N ARG A 229 -4.10 -31.76 3.06
CA ARG A 229 -4.52 -33.17 3.07
C ARG A 229 -5.23 -33.52 4.39
N ARG A 230 -5.75 -34.75 4.50
CA ARG A 230 -6.40 -35.21 5.73
C ARG A 230 -5.45 -35.27 6.92
N ASP A 231 -4.18 -35.58 6.71
CA ASP A 231 -3.12 -35.56 7.72
C ASP A 231 -2.64 -34.16 8.08
N ARG A 232 -3.22 -33.12 7.46
CA ARG A 232 -2.90 -31.68 7.61
C ARG A 232 -1.59 -31.26 6.96
N SER A 233 -0.95 -32.09 6.17
CA SER A 233 0.18 -31.66 5.35
C SER A 233 -0.28 -30.67 4.26
N PRO A 234 0.48 -29.61 3.96
CA PRO A 234 0.10 -28.62 2.95
C PRO A 234 0.21 -29.19 1.52
N VAL A 235 -0.62 -28.64 0.64
CA VAL A 235 -0.51 -28.79 -0.81
C VAL A 235 -0.19 -27.42 -1.39
N TYR A 236 0.83 -27.35 -2.22
CA TYR A 236 1.34 -26.13 -2.81
C TYR A 236 0.91 -25.97 -4.27
N ALA A 237 0.94 -24.74 -4.77
CA ALA A 237 0.64 -24.46 -6.19
C ALA A 237 1.60 -25.21 -7.15
N ARG A 238 2.87 -25.38 -6.76
CA ARG A 238 3.83 -26.21 -7.54
C ARG A 238 3.46 -27.67 -7.62
N ASP A 239 2.79 -28.23 -6.61
CA ASP A 239 2.34 -29.63 -6.62
C ASP A 239 1.25 -29.84 -7.69
N ILE A 240 0.46 -28.80 -7.97
CA ILE A 240 -0.56 -28.73 -9.04
C ILE A 240 0.06 -28.28 -10.37
N LYS A 241 1.35 -27.87 -10.38
CA LYS A 241 2.08 -27.36 -11.55
C LYS A 241 1.48 -26.09 -12.14
N ALA A 242 0.94 -25.21 -11.28
CA ALA A 242 0.28 -23.97 -11.70
C ALA A 242 1.24 -22.78 -11.84
N ASP A 243 2.34 -22.79 -11.10
CA ASP A 243 3.29 -21.67 -10.95
C ASP A 243 3.85 -21.16 -12.30
N GLY A 244 4.18 -22.06 -13.22
CA GLY A 244 4.67 -21.68 -14.54
C GLY A 244 3.64 -20.92 -15.37
N ALA A 245 2.40 -21.41 -15.44
CA ALA A 245 1.32 -20.76 -16.19
C ALA A 245 0.91 -19.42 -15.54
N MET A 246 0.90 -19.36 -14.21
CA MET A 246 0.67 -18.10 -13.48
C MET A 246 1.77 -17.09 -13.77
N ALA A 247 3.04 -17.50 -13.79
CA ALA A 247 4.17 -16.63 -14.11
C ALA A 247 4.07 -16.06 -15.54
N VAL A 248 3.64 -16.88 -16.52
CA VAL A 248 3.40 -16.42 -17.90
C VAL A 248 2.34 -15.31 -17.94
N LEU A 249 1.22 -15.47 -17.24
CA LEU A 249 0.17 -14.45 -17.16
C LEU A 249 0.67 -13.15 -16.51
N LEU A 250 1.64 -13.23 -15.59
CA LEU A 250 2.20 -12.10 -14.86
C LEU A 250 3.45 -11.49 -15.49
N GLN A 251 3.97 -12.05 -16.58
CA GLN A 251 5.25 -11.64 -17.19
C GLN A 251 5.29 -10.13 -17.49
N GLN A 252 4.26 -9.60 -18.13
CA GLN A 252 4.17 -8.20 -18.47
C GLN A 252 3.82 -7.33 -17.25
N ALA A 253 2.94 -7.85 -16.37
CA ALA A 253 2.55 -7.18 -15.14
C ALA A 253 3.72 -6.99 -14.16
N MET A 254 4.78 -7.79 -14.25
CA MET A 254 5.98 -7.65 -13.41
C MET A 254 6.85 -6.44 -13.79
N GLN A 255 6.68 -5.88 -14.98
CA GLN A 255 7.38 -4.68 -15.43
C GLN A 255 6.68 -3.43 -14.87
N PRO A 256 7.40 -2.52 -14.18
CA PRO A 256 6.80 -1.33 -13.61
C PRO A 256 6.36 -0.33 -14.69
N ASN A 257 5.26 0.36 -14.41
CA ASN A 257 4.70 1.38 -15.28
C ASN A 257 5.34 2.74 -15.01
N LEU A 258 5.89 3.36 -16.05
CA LEU A 258 6.39 4.73 -16.04
C LEU A 258 5.29 5.66 -16.56
N VAL A 259 5.06 6.74 -15.83
CA VAL A 259 4.16 7.85 -16.12
C VAL A 259 4.81 9.16 -15.70
N GLN A 260 4.06 10.25 -15.62
CA GLN A 260 4.57 11.57 -15.29
C GLN A 260 3.67 12.31 -14.29
N THR A 261 4.24 13.23 -13.55
CA THR A 261 3.47 14.21 -12.78
C THR A 261 2.93 15.32 -13.69
N LEU A 262 2.02 16.17 -13.18
CA LEU A 262 1.57 17.37 -13.90
C LEU A 262 2.74 18.26 -14.36
N GLU A 263 3.85 18.25 -13.62
CA GLU A 263 5.07 19.01 -13.93
C GLU A 263 6.07 18.23 -14.79
N ASN A 264 5.61 17.11 -15.41
CA ASN A 264 6.40 16.23 -16.29
C ASN A 264 7.61 15.59 -15.60
N ASN A 265 7.56 15.32 -14.32
CA ASN A 265 8.57 14.55 -13.61
C ASN A 265 8.22 13.05 -13.62
N PRO A 266 9.23 12.16 -13.57
CA PRO A 266 8.98 10.73 -13.70
C PRO A 266 8.30 10.15 -12.46
N ALA A 267 7.31 9.30 -12.70
CA ALA A 267 6.64 8.54 -11.66
C ALA A 267 6.46 7.08 -12.09
N PHE A 268 6.73 6.16 -11.17
CA PHE A 268 6.42 4.73 -11.32
C PHE A 268 5.13 4.39 -10.57
N VAL A 269 4.21 3.73 -11.26
CA VAL A 269 2.95 3.24 -10.69
C VAL A 269 2.91 1.74 -10.88
N HIS A 270 2.97 0.97 -9.78
CA HIS A 270 3.09 -0.48 -9.91
C HIS A 270 2.63 -1.24 -8.67
N GLY A 271 1.66 -2.13 -8.85
CA GLY A 271 1.05 -2.93 -7.80
C GLY A 271 0.20 -2.11 -6.82
N GLY A 272 -0.70 -2.76 -6.10
CA GLY A 272 -1.65 -2.07 -5.24
C GLY A 272 -2.15 -2.90 -4.05
N PRO A 273 -1.28 -3.58 -3.26
CA PRO A 273 -1.74 -4.40 -2.14
C PRO A 273 -2.37 -3.54 -1.05
N PHE A 274 -3.47 -4.03 -0.45
CA PHE A 274 -4.11 -3.35 0.67
C PHE A 274 -3.21 -3.35 1.92
N ALA A 275 -3.21 -2.23 2.65
CA ALA A 275 -2.39 -2.05 3.85
C ALA A 275 -3.01 -2.63 5.13
N ASN A 276 -4.27 -3.04 5.11
CA ASN A 276 -4.92 -3.66 6.27
C ASN A 276 -4.81 -5.19 6.30
N ILE A 277 -4.37 -5.83 5.21
CA ILE A 277 -4.20 -7.29 5.14
C ILE A 277 -2.91 -7.73 4.41
N ALA A 278 -2.24 -6.80 3.74
CA ALA A 278 -0.95 -7.00 3.10
C ALA A 278 -0.01 -5.86 3.47
N HIS A 279 1.15 -5.76 2.82
CA HIS A 279 2.16 -4.76 3.18
C HIS A 279 1.86 -3.32 2.72
N GLY A 280 0.85 -3.10 1.87
CA GLY A 280 0.29 -1.78 1.57
C GLY A 280 1.20 -0.78 0.87
N CYS A 281 2.16 -1.26 0.08
CA CYS A 281 3.16 -0.44 -0.62
C CYS A 281 3.25 -0.86 -2.09
N ASN A 282 3.75 0.02 -2.95
CA ASN A 282 4.08 -0.34 -4.33
C ASN A 282 5.16 -1.43 -4.39
N SER A 283 5.43 -1.95 -5.58
CA SER A 283 6.33 -3.09 -5.75
C SER A 283 7.78 -2.79 -5.37
N VAL A 284 8.50 -3.84 -4.97
CA VAL A 284 9.95 -3.80 -4.77
C VAL A 284 10.66 -3.44 -6.07
N VAL A 285 10.25 -4.06 -7.20
CA VAL A 285 10.87 -3.82 -8.52
C VAL A 285 10.79 -2.34 -8.91
N ALA A 286 9.63 -1.69 -8.75
CA ALA A 286 9.50 -0.26 -9.06
C ALA A 286 10.40 0.61 -8.18
N THR A 287 10.39 0.37 -6.85
CA THR A 287 11.20 1.15 -5.91
C THR A 287 12.71 0.95 -6.14
N THR A 288 13.16 -0.29 -6.30
CA THR A 288 14.61 -0.57 -6.52
C THR A 288 15.08 -0.09 -7.89
N THR A 289 14.24 -0.18 -8.92
CA THR A 289 14.54 0.39 -10.23
C THR A 289 14.70 1.90 -10.14
N ALA A 290 13.74 2.59 -9.52
CA ALA A 290 13.82 4.04 -9.32
C ALA A 290 15.08 4.46 -8.56
N LEU A 291 15.46 3.72 -7.49
CA LEU A 291 16.69 3.97 -6.71
C LEU A 291 17.97 3.89 -7.56
N LYS A 292 17.99 3.08 -8.63
CA LYS A 292 19.13 3.00 -9.56
C LYS A 292 19.15 4.12 -10.60
N LEU A 293 18.05 4.84 -10.79
CA LEU A 293 17.85 5.80 -11.87
C LEU A 293 17.76 7.26 -11.41
N ALA A 294 17.42 7.50 -10.14
CA ALA A 294 17.25 8.82 -9.57
C ALA A 294 18.07 8.97 -8.28
N ASP A 295 18.45 10.22 -7.95
CA ASP A 295 19.19 10.53 -6.72
C ASP A 295 18.29 10.46 -5.50
N TYR A 296 17.00 10.76 -5.68
CA TYR A 296 15.97 10.69 -4.64
C TYR A 296 14.76 9.93 -5.16
N VAL A 297 14.26 9.00 -4.37
CA VAL A 297 13.05 8.24 -4.66
C VAL A 297 12.05 8.44 -3.54
N ILE A 298 10.87 8.95 -3.90
CA ILE A 298 9.79 9.21 -2.97
C ILE A 298 8.74 8.11 -3.13
N THR A 299 8.47 7.39 -2.06
CA THR A 299 7.45 6.34 -2.05
C THR A 299 6.52 6.51 -0.86
N GLU A 300 5.37 5.85 -0.90
CA GLU A 300 4.38 5.94 0.17
C GLU A 300 4.02 4.58 0.77
N ALA A 301 3.49 4.61 1.99
CA ALA A 301 2.87 3.47 2.65
C ALA A 301 1.40 3.76 2.96
N GLY A 302 0.52 2.77 2.74
CA GLY A 302 -0.92 2.92 2.91
C GLY A 302 -1.35 3.11 4.36
N PHE A 303 -2.46 3.80 4.60
CA PHE A 303 -3.02 4.13 5.91
C PHE A 303 -2.07 4.93 6.82
N GLY A 304 -2.19 4.79 8.13
CA GLY A 304 -1.31 5.42 9.11
C GLY A 304 0.04 4.73 9.26
N ALA A 305 0.98 5.42 9.89
CA ALA A 305 2.34 4.91 10.10
C ALA A 305 2.38 3.67 11.00
N ASP A 306 1.39 3.50 11.85
CA ASP A 306 1.22 2.31 12.71
C ASP A 306 0.90 1.02 11.94
N LEU A 307 0.37 1.13 10.72
CA LEU A 307 0.09 -0.01 9.83
C LEU A 307 0.98 0.00 8.60
N GLY A 308 0.88 1.04 7.77
CA GLY A 308 1.56 1.08 6.47
C GLY A 308 3.06 1.23 6.61
N ALA A 309 3.55 2.22 7.37
CA ALA A 309 4.99 2.41 7.54
C ALA A 309 5.62 1.27 8.35
N GLU A 310 4.92 0.75 9.38
CA GLU A 310 5.38 -0.43 10.12
C GLU A 310 5.66 -1.60 9.16
N LYS A 311 4.71 -1.92 8.27
CA LYS A 311 4.87 -3.02 7.29
C LYS A 311 5.89 -2.70 6.19
N PHE A 312 5.97 -1.45 5.76
CA PHE A 312 7.02 -1.02 4.85
C PHE A 312 8.41 -1.30 5.44
N LEU A 313 8.61 -0.95 6.70
CA LEU A 313 9.89 -1.08 7.40
C LEU A 313 10.18 -2.55 7.77
N ASN A 314 9.24 -3.25 8.39
CA ASN A 314 9.43 -4.62 8.85
C ASN A 314 9.29 -5.68 7.75
N ILE A 315 8.54 -5.43 6.67
CA ILE A 315 8.34 -6.41 5.59
C ILE A 315 9.10 -6.02 4.33
N LYS A 316 8.75 -4.88 3.70
CA LYS A 316 9.32 -4.51 2.39
C LYS A 316 10.81 -4.21 2.49
N CYS A 317 11.24 -3.37 3.43
CA CYS A 317 12.65 -3.03 3.62
C CYS A 317 13.49 -4.26 3.95
N ARG A 318 13.00 -5.12 4.84
CA ARG A 318 13.66 -6.38 5.22
C ARG A 318 13.87 -7.30 4.01
N LYS A 319 12.82 -7.50 3.20
CA LYS A 319 12.89 -8.41 2.03
C LYS A 319 13.70 -7.85 0.87
N ALA A 320 13.66 -6.55 0.65
CA ALA A 320 14.33 -5.89 -0.46
C ALA A 320 15.75 -5.43 -0.14
N GLY A 321 16.16 -5.46 1.15
CA GLY A 321 17.47 -4.95 1.56
C GLY A 321 17.63 -3.44 1.36
N ILE A 322 16.52 -2.68 1.44
CA ILE A 322 16.51 -1.21 1.28
C ILE A 322 16.19 -0.54 2.62
N ALA A 323 16.60 0.71 2.76
CA ALA A 323 16.36 1.50 3.96
C ALA A 323 15.99 2.94 3.60
N PRO A 324 15.00 3.56 4.25
CA PRO A 324 14.71 4.98 4.04
C PRO A 324 15.80 5.85 4.70
N SER A 325 16.17 6.92 3.99
CA SER A 325 17.08 7.96 4.52
C SER A 325 16.34 8.95 5.43
N VAL A 326 15.04 9.14 5.18
CA VAL A 326 14.15 10.00 5.96
C VAL A 326 12.71 9.56 5.79
N VAL A 327 11.89 9.77 6.81
CA VAL A 327 10.44 9.58 6.76
C VAL A 327 9.75 10.93 6.83
N VAL A 328 8.85 11.17 5.90
CA VAL A 328 7.93 12.32 5.91
C VAL A 328 6.58 11.86 6.47
N LEU A 329 6.23 12.36 7.64
CA LEU A 329 4.97 12.05 8.31
C LEU A 329 3.95 13.16 8.02
N VAL A 330 2.95 12.83 7.22
CA VAL A 330 1.88 13.77 6.86
C VAL A 330 0.88 13.91 8.00
N ALA A 331 0.62 15.14 8.39
CA ALA A 331 -0.41 15.51 9.34
C ALA A 331 -1.29 16.64 8.77
N THR A 332 -2.51 16.75 9.24
CA THR A 332 -3.42 17.86 8.90
C THR A 332 -4.02 18.45 10.16
N VAL A 333 -4.27 19.77 10.14
CA VAL A 333 -4.98 20.44 11.24
C VAL A 333 -6.35 19.80 11.47
N ARG A 334 -7.05 19.41 10.40
CA ARG A 334 -8.35 18.72 10.49
C ARG A 334 -8.26 17.40 11.25
N ALA A 335 -7.22 16.61 10.99
CA ALA A 335 -7.03 15.34 11.69
C ALA A 335 -6.68 15.57 13.17
N MET A 336 -5.91 16.58 13.51
CA MET A 336 -5.66 16.96 14.90
C MET A 336 -6.97 17.34 15.59
N LYS A 337 -7.77 18.22 15.00
CA LYS A 337 -9.10 18.58 15.54
C LYS A 337 -10.00 17.36 15.76
N MET A 338 -10.05 16.43 14.82
CA MET A 338 -10.84 15.19 14.96
C MET A 338 -10.34 14.29 16.09
N ASN A 339 -9.03 14.15 16.25
CA ASN A 339 -8.43 13.43 17.37
C ASN A 339 -8.66 14.14 18.70
N GLY A 340 -8.82 15.46 18.69
CA GLY A 340 -9.22 16.31 19.82
C GLY A 340 -10.73 16.39 20.06
N GLY A 341 -11.53 15.54 19.36
CA GLY A 341 -12.96 15.39 19.62
C GLY A 341 -13.91 16.25 18.78
N VAL A 342 -13.39 17.05 17.81
CA VAL A 342 -14.25 17.86 16.94
C VAL A 342 -14.96 17.00 15.89
N ALA A 343 -16.26 17.22 15.72
CA ALA A 343 -17.06 16.54 14.70
C ALA A 343 -16.69 16.99 13.28
N LYS A 344 -16.86 16.10 12.29
CA LYS A 344 -16.52 16.35 10.89
C LYS A 344 -17.15 17.63 10.33
N ALA A 345 -18.38 17.93 10.73
CA ALA A 345 -19.12 19.12 10.27
C ALA A 345 -18.48 20.45 10.74
N ASP A 346 -17.76 20.45 11.86
CA ASP A 346 -17.26 21.63 12.55
C ASP A 346 -15.76 21.89 12.27
N LEU A 347 -15.11 21.08 11.44
CA LEU A 347 -13.67 21.15 11.15
C LEU A 347 -13.23 22.46 10.48
N GLY A 348 -14.16 23.18 9.87
CA GLY A 348 -13.89 24.47 9.20
C GLY A 348 -13.67 25.64 10.15
N SER A 349 -14.03 25.52 11.44
CA SER A 349 -13.88 26.57 12.45
C SER A 349 -12.56 26.45 13.19
N GLU A 350 -11.89 27.56 13.51
CA GLU A 350 -10.67 27.57 14.31
C GLU A 350 -10.91 26.92 15.68
N ASN A 351 -10.03 26.01 16.09
CA ASN A 351 -10.04 25.39 17.41
C ASN A 351 -8.64 24.91 17.83
N VAL A 352 -7.81 25.84 18.29
CA VAL A 352 -6.44 25.56 18.73
C VAL A 352 -6.39 24.58 19.92
N THR A 353 -7.38 24.63 20.82
CA THR A 353 -7.47 23.70 21.95
C THR A 353 -7.62 22.27 21.45
N ALA A 354 -8.56 22.02 20.54
CA ALA A 354 -8.76 20.71 19.98
C ALA A 354 -7.54 20.21 19.16
N VAL A 355 -6.83 21.12 18.49
CA VAL A 355 -5.54 20.79 17.82
C VAL A 355 -4.55 20.26 18.84
N ASN A 356 -4.36 20.97 19.96
CA ASN A 356 -3.44 20.54 21.02
C ASN A 356 -3.85 19.21 21.65
N ASP A 357 -5.14 19.01 21.89
CA ASP A 357 -5.69 17.77 22.46
C ASP A 357 -5.51 16.57 21.51
N GLY A 358 -5.50 16.79 20.21
CA GLY A 358 -5.29 15.77 19.18
C GLY A 358 -3.82 15.48 18.83
N CYS A 359 -2.91 16.38 19.14
CA CYS A 359 -1.47 16.23 18.86
C CYS A 359 -0.80 14.99 19.46
N PRO A 360 -1.23 14.40 20.60
CA PRO A 360 -0.66 13.13 21.08
C PRO A 360 -0.72 11.97 20.08
N ASN A 361 -1.70 11.94 19.17
CA ASN A 361 -1.71 10.98 18.07
C ASN A 361 -0.49 11.14 17.15
N LEU A 362 -0.20 12.37 16.74
CA LEU A 362 0.97 12.71 15.94
C LEU A 362 2.28 12.39 16.67
N GLY A 363 2.37 12.74 17.98
CA GLY A 363 3.53 12.45 18.81
C GLY A 363 3.87 10.97 18.87
N ARG A 364 2.86 10.11 19.02
CA ARG A 364 3.05 8.65 19.00
C ARG A 364 3.58 8.13 17.67
N HIS A 365 3.08 8.65 16.55
CA HIS A 365 3.61 8.28 15.23
C HIS A 365 5.07 8.71 15.06
N ILE A 366 5.44 9.90 15.52
CA ILE A 366 6.84 10.38 15.50
C ILE A 366 7.73 9.44 16.31
N GLU A 367 7.33 9.11 17.54
CA GLU A 367 8.06 8.21 18.43
C GLU A 367 8.23 6.81 17.80
N ASN A 368 7.16 6.25 17.26
CA ASN A 368 7.18 4.95 16.60
C ASN A 368 8.16 4.92 15.43
N LEU A 369 8.12 5.92 14.55
CA LEU A 369 9.01 5.99 13.39
C LEU A 369 10.48 6.16 13.80
N LYS A 370 10.76 7.01 14.79
CA LYS A 370 12.12 7.18 15.35
C LYS A 370 12.67 5.89 15.95
N SER A 371 11.80 5.01 16.47
CA SER A 371 12.21 3.72 17.04
C SER A 371 12.79 2.75 16.01
N PHE A 372 12.60 2.99 14.72
CA PHE A 372 13.26 2.28 13.62
C PHE A 372 14.62 2.89 13.23
N GLY A 373 15.08 3.92 13.92
CA GLY A 373 16.36 4.58 13.65
C GLY A 373 16.36 5.50 12.42
N VAL A 374 15.19 6.01 11.99
CA VAL A 374 15.05 6.85 10.81
C VAL A 374 14.69 8.29 11.22
N PRO A 375 15.34 9.32 10.65
CA PRO A 375 14.94 10.72 10.85
C PRO A 375 13.49 10.97 10.39
N VAL A 376 12.75 11.79 11.12
CA VAL A 376 11.34 12.11 10.84
C VAL A 376 11.14 13.61 10.66
N VAL A 377 10.51 14.00 9.55
CA VAL A 377 10.02 15.34 9.28
C VAL A 377 8.50 15.28 9.17
N VAL A 378 7.80 16.21 9.78
CA VAL A 378 6.34 16.31 9.65
C VAL A 378 6.00 17.29 8.52
N ALA A 379 5.20 16.82 7.56
CA ALA A 379 4.59 17.66 6.54
C ALA A 379 3.17 18.04 6.98
N ILE A 380 2.92 19.31 7.25
CA ILE A 380 1.57 19.80 7.50
C ILE A 380 0.93 20.03 6.13
N ASN A 381 0.05 19.12 5.71
CA ASN A 381 -0.73 19.28 4.48
C ASN A 381 -1.83 20.33 4.71
N HIS A 382 -1.65 21.50 4.12
CA HIS A 382 -2.47 22.69 4.35
C HIS A 382 -3.82 22.58 3.63
N PHE A 383 -4.87 22.92 4.35
CA PHE A 383 -6.20 23.19 3.81
C PHE A 383 -6.55 24.67 3.95
N VAL A 384 -7.31 25.21 3.01
CA VAL A 384 -7.68 26.63 2.95
C VAL A 384 -8.41 27.16 4.20
N THR A 385 -8.93 26.26 5.03
CA THR A 385 -9.61 26.59 6.30
C THR A 385 -8.68 26.58 7.50
N ASP A 386 -7.43 26.17 7.34
CA ASP A 386 -6.47 26.10 8.45
C ASP A 386 -5.98 27.52 8.79
N THR A 387 -5.98 27.84 10.08
CA THR A 387 -5.49 29.15 10.54
C THR A 387 -4.02 29.09 10.93
N ASP A 388 -3.35 30.24 10.91
CA ASP A 388 -1.95 30.36 11.32
C ASP A 388 -1.73 29.90 12.77
N ALA A 389 -2.70 30.19 13.65
CA ALA A 389 -2.64 29.77 15.06
C ALA A 389 -2.71 28.24 15.22
N GLU A 390 -3.57 27.58 14.45
CA GLU A 390 -3.67 26.11 14.44
C GLU A 390 -2.40 25.46 13.87
N VAL A 391 -1.88 25.99 12.77
CA VAL A 391 -0.62 25.52 12.16
C VAL A 391 0.55 25.70 13.14
N GLN A 392 0.61 26.84 13.83
CA GLN A 392 1.68 27.09 14.81
C GLN A 392 1.59 26.14 16.01
N ALA A 393 0.40 25.82 16.49
CA ALA A 393 0.22 24.83 17.55
C ALA A 393 0.78 23.44 17.18
N VAL A 394 0.55 22.99 15.95
CA VAL A 394 1.15 21.74 15.45
C VAL A 394 2.67 21.83 15.39
N LYS A 395 3.23 22.95 14.88
CA LYS A 395 4.68 23.16 14.82
C LYS A 395 5.33 23.13 16.18
N ASP A 396 4.75 23.83 17.16
CA ASP A 396 5.27 23.91 18.53
C ASP A 396 5.26 22.52 19.19
N TYR A 397 4.17 21.76 18.99
CA TYR A 397 4.09 20.39 19.49
C TYR A 397 5.16 19.49 18.86
N VAL A 398 5.31 19.52 17.53
CA VAL A 398 6.32 18.69 16.83
C VAL A 398 7.74 19.04 17.26
N ALA A 399 8.02 20.33 17.47
CA ALA A 399 9.31 20.79 18.01
C ALA A 399 9.57 20.22 19.41
N SER A 400 8.53 20.16 20.27
CA SER A 400 8.65 19.53 21.61
C SER A 400 8.96 18.03 21.54
N GLN A 401 8.62 17.36 20.44
CA GLN A 401 8.95 15.96 20.18
C GLN A 401 10.36 15.77 19.54
N GLY A 402 11.15 16.84 19.43
CA GLY A 402 12.47 16.82 18.81
C GLY A 402 12.42 16.49 17.30
N SER A 403 11.37 16.96 16.63
CA SER A 403 11.18 16.87 15.17
C SER A 403 10.84 18.25 14.61
N GLU A 404 10.78 18.37 13.30
CA GLU A 404 10.46 19.62 12.62
C GLU A 404 9.18 19.44 11.79
N ALA A 405 8.30 20.45 11.81
CA ALA A 405 7.08 20.49 11.00
C ALA A 405 7.15 21.60 9.96
N ILE A 406 6.91 21.25 8.72
CA ILE A 406 6.95 22.16 7.58
C ILE A 406 5.57 22.23 6.95
N LEU A 407 5.06 23.45 6.77
CA LEU A 407 3.80 23.70 6.08
C LEU A 407 3.99 23.44 4.60
N SER A 408 3.11 22.65 3.99
CA SER A 408 3.16 22.30 2.59
C SER A 408 1.83 22.61 1.90
N LYS A 409 1.88 23.46 0.87
CA LYS A 409 0.73 23.94 0.09
C LYS A 409 0.70 23.37 -1.34
N HIS A 410 1.22 22.16 -1.49
CA HIS A 410 1.40 21.50 -2.78
C HIS A 410 0.08 21.23 -3.51
N TRP A 411 -1.04 21.04 -2.81
CA TRP A 411 -2.35 20.88 -3.44
C TRP A 411 -2.72 22.09 -4.30
N GLU A 412 -2.46 23.30 -3.81
CA GLU A 412 -2.81 24.56 -4.48
C GLU A 412 -1.70 25.06 -5.43
N PHE A 413 -0.43 24.87 -5.07
CA PHE A 413 0.72 25.48 -5.76
C PHE A 413 1.72 24.46 -6.35
N GLY A 414 1.40 23.18 -6.40
CA GLY A 414 2.30 22.16 -6.95
C GLY A 414 3.69 22.17 -6.28
N SER A 415 4.74 22.10 -7.07
CA SER A 415 6.14 22.09 -6.60
C SER A 415 6.53 23.32 -5.80
N GLU A 416 6.00 24.50 -6.14
CA GLU A 416 6.25 25.74 -5.39
C GLU A 416 5.78 25.60 -3.94
N GLY A 417 4.59 25.01 -3.73
CA GLY A 417 4.01 24.80 -2.41
C GLY A 417 4.74 23.78 -1.54
N SER A 418 5.66 22.98 -2.11
CA SER A 418 6.44 21.96 -1.41
C SER A 418 7.95 22.21 -1.43
N ALA A 419 8.42 23.33 -1.96
CA ALA A 419 9.85 23.64 -2.11
C ALA A 419 10.60 23.63 -0.77
N ASP A 420 10.04 24.22 0.29
CA ASP A 420 10.65 24.24 1.62
C ASP A 420 10.75 22.84 2.22
N LEU A 421 9.69 22.02 2.07
CA LEU A 421 9.70 20.62 2.49
C LEU A 421 10.77 19.85 1.71
N ALA A 422 10.85 20.02 0.40
CA ALA A 422 11.82 19.36 -0.46
C ALA A 422 13.26 19.71 -0.08
N LYS A 423 13.54 20.99 0.17
CA LYS A 423 14.85 21.44 0.63
C LYS A 423 15.24 20.75 1.93
N ARG A 424 14.36 20.80 2.93
CA ARG A 424 14.66 20.22 4.24
C ARG A 424 14.83 18.70 4.20
N VAL A 425 13.96 18.01 3.47
CA VAL A 425 14.04 16.54 3.29
C VAL A 425 15.35 16.15 2.60
N SER A 426 15.77 16.88 1.56
CA SER A 426 17.05 16.59 0.90
C SER A 426 18.25 16.83 1.81
N GLU A 427 18.26 17.90 2.60
CA GLU A 427 19.32 18.17 3.58
C GLU A 427 19.47 17.03 4.61
N ILE A 428 18.36 16.51 5.13
CA ILE A 428 18.36 15.40 6.09
C ILE A 428 18.80 14.10 5.43
N ALA A 429 18.32 13.81 4.22
CA ALA A 429 18.69 12.62 3.47
C ALA A 429 20.18 12.61 3.10
N ASP A 430 20.74 13.78 2.74
CA ASP A 430 22.15 13.93 2.38
C ASP A 430 23.08 13.88 3.61
N ALA A 431 22.57 14.19 4.81
CA ALA A 431 23.32 14.08 6.05
C ALA A 431 23.57 12.62 6.50
N GLU A 432 22.93 11.64 5.86
CA GLU A 432 23.10 10.20 6.10
C GLU A 432 23.00 9.77 7.58
N MET A 433 22.11 10.42 8.34
CA MET A 433 21.93 10.15 9.77
C MET A 433 21.05 8.92 10.08
N ALA A 434 20.43 8.32 9.08
CA ALA A 434 19.57 7.15 9.27
C ALA A 434 20.38 5.92 9.68
N ASN A 435 19.96 5.28 10.77
CA ASN A 435 20.48 4.00 11.24
C ASN A 435 19.31 3.01 11.34
N PHE A 436 18.74 2.68 10.19
CA PHE A 436 17.53 1.86 10.09
C PHE A 436 17.76 0.44 10.61
N ALA A 437 16.84 -0.02 11.46
CA ALA A 437 16.71 -1.42 11.85
C ALA A 437 15.24 -1.79 12.04
N PRO A 438 14.82 -3.00 11.61
CA PRO A 438 13.51 -3.56 11.99
C PRO A 438 13.37 -3.65 13.50
N ILE A 439 12.12 -3.58 14.02
CA ILE A 439 11.89 -3.60 15.47
C ILE A 439 12.01 -4.98 16.14
N TYR A 440 12.15 -6.03 15.35
CA TYR A 440 12.41 -7.39 15.81
C TYR A 440 13.33 -8.13 14.83
N PRO A 441 14.20 -9.05 15.31
CA PRO A 441 15.02 -9.90 14.45
C PRO A 441 14.22 -11.05 13.83
N ASP A 442 14.77 -11.67 12.78
CA ASP A 442 14.09 -12.76 12.06
C ASP A 442 13.87 -14.00 12.94
N GLU A 443 14.81 -14.28 13.84
CA GLU A 443 14.83 -15.47 14.71
C GLU A 443 13.87 -15.39 15.90
N MET A 444 13.28 -14.21 16.16
CA MET A 444 12.31 -14.06 17.24
C MET A 444 11.09 -14.97 17.00
N PRO A 445 10.56 -15.67 18.01
CA PRO A 445 9.35 -16.48 17.87
C PRO A 445 8.17 -15.68 17.32
N LEU A 446 7.34 -16.32 16.50
CA LEU A 446 6.26 -15.63 15.77
C LEU A 446 5.30 -14.90 16.71
N PHE A 447 4.91 -15.51 17.82
CA PHE A 447 4.03 -14.85 18.78
C PHE A 447 4.70 -13.64 19.45
N GLU A 448 5.99 -13.72 19.77
CA GLU A 448 6.75 -12.61 20.34
C GLU A 448 6.92 -11.44 19.36
N LYS A 449 7.01 -11.72 18.04
CA LYS A 449 6.96 -10.66 17.01
C LYS A 449 5.63 -9.90 17.04
N ILE A 450 4.51 -10.62 17.19
CA ILE A 450 3.17 -10.01 17.31
C ILE A 450 3.11 -9.14 18.58
N GLU A 451 3.58 -9.66 19.72
CA GLU A 451 3.64 -8.89 20.98
C GLU A 451 4.54 -7.67 20.86
N THR A 452 5.67 -7.79 20.16
CA THR A 452 6.61 -6.67 19.95
C THR A 452 5.94 -5.53 19.18
N ILE A 453 5.23 -5.83 18.09
CA ILE A 453 4.49 -4.83 17.35
C ILE A 453 3.40 -4.21 18.21
N ALA A 454 2.59 -5.03 18.88
CA ALA A 454 1.47 -4.56 19.70
C ALA A 454 1.95 -3.65 20.85
N LYS A 455 3.01 -4.02 21.54
CA LYS A 455 3.55 -3.26 22.67
C LYS A 455 4.33 -2.03 22.24
N ARG A 456 5.19 -2.14 21.22
CA ARG A 456 6.07 -1.03 20.80
C ARG A 456 5.36 -0.01 19.93
N ILE A 457 4.51 -0.45 18.98
CA ILE A 457 3.85 0.43 18.01
C ILE A 457 2.47 0.87 18.52
N TYR A 458 1.67 -0.06 19.06
CA TYR A 458 0.29 0.25 19.47
C TYR A 458 0.18 0.66 20.94
N ARG A 459 1.23 0.44 21.75
CA ARG A 459 1.22 0.65 23.22
C ARG A 459 0.14 -0.16 23.91
N ALA A 460 -0.14 -1.35 23.40
CA ALA A 460 -1.00 -2.31 24.05
C ALA A 460 -0.32 -2.92 25.31
N ASP A 461 -1.10 -3.22 26.33
CA ASP A 461 -0.59 -3.87 27.53
C ASP A 461 -0.33 -5.36 27.28
N GLU A 462 -1.21 -5.99 26.49
CA GLU A 462 -1.13 -7.43 26.21
C GLU A 462 -1.69 -7.81 24.85
N VAL A 463 -1.29 -9.00 24.37
CA VAL A 463 -1.87 -9.67 23.20
C VAL A 463 -2.66 -10.89 23.65
N LEU A 464 -3.93 -10.92 23.29
CA LEU A 464 -4.83 -12.04 23.58
C LEU A 464 -4.89 -12.99 22.38
N ALA A 465 -4.53 -14.24 22.58
CA ALA A 465 -4.67 -15.29 21.58
C ALA A 465 -5.05 -16.60 22.25
N ASP A 466 -6.01 -17.31 21.68
CA ASP A 466 -6.42 -18.62 22.18
C ASP A 466 -5.32 -19.68 21.96
N LYS A 467 -5.50 -20.86 22.59
CA LYS A 467 -4.54 -21.95 22.47
C LYS A 467 -4.37 -22.42 21.03
N LYS A 468 -5.45 -22.42 20.23
CA LYS A 468 -5.42 -22.89 18.83
C LYS A 468 -4.51 -22.01 17.97
N ILE A 469 -4.57 -20.69 18.16
CA ILE A 469 -3.72 -19.72 17.44
C ILE A 469 -2.25 -19.92 17.84
N ARG A 470 -1.96 -20.03 19.14
CA ARG A 470 -0.60 -20.26 19.64
C ARG A 470 0.00 -21.58 19.15
N ASP A 471 -0.79 -22.65 19.14
CA ASP A 471 -0.38 -23.96 18.61
C ASP A 471 -0.14 -23.89 17.10
N GLN A 472 -0.95 -23.14 16.35
CA GLN A 472 -0.77 -22.94 14.91
C GLN A 472 0.55 -22.20 14.59
N LEU A 473 0.86 -21.15 15.34
CA LEU A 473 2.12 -20.39 15.16
C LEU A 473 3.34 -21.29 15.44
N ARG A 474 3.31 -22.07 16.53
CA ARG A 474 4.39 -23.05 16.83
C ARG A 474 4.53 -24.10 15.73
N GLN A 475 3.42 -24.62 15.20
CA GLN A 475 3.46 -25.58 14.09
C GLN A 475 4.15 -24.97 12.87
N TRP A 476 3.90 -23.70 12.55
CA TRP A 476 4.59 -23.03 11.44
C TRP A 476 6.08 -22.78 11.72
N GLU A 477 6.45 -22.49 12.97
CA GLU A 477 7.87 -22.42 13.36
C GLU A 477 8.58 -23.78 13.13
N GLU A 478 7.98 -24.88 13.55
CA GLU A 478 8.48 -26.25 13.32
C GLU A 478 8.56 -26.61 11.83
N GLN A 479 7.67 -26.06 11.00
CA GLN A 479 7.67 -26.23 9.54
C GLN A 479 8.66 -25.31 8.80
N GLY A 480 9.44 -24.50 9.51
CA GLY A 480 10.47 -23.62 8.94
C GLY A 480 10.01 -22.20 8.59
N TYR A 481 8.80 -21.80 9.00
CA TYR A 481 8.27 -20.45 8.75
C TYR A 481 8.54 -19.46 9.90
N GLY A 482 9.31 -19.85 10.91
CA GLY A 482 9.59 -19.01 12.11
C GLY A 482 10.26 -17.67 11.81
N ASN A 483 11.05 -17.59 10.74
CA ASN A 483 11.74 -16.37 10.34
C ASN A 483 10.87 -15.36 9.56
N LEU A 484 9.62 -15.69 9.27
CA LEU A 484 8.75 -14.80 8.51
C LEU A 484 8.34 -13.57 9.34
N PRO A 485 8.26 -12.38 8.72
CA PRO A 485 7.73 -11.19 9.37
C PRO A 485 6.21 -11.28 9.55
N ILE A 486 5.70 -10.45 10.46
CA ILE A 486 4.28 -10.35 10.77
C ILE A 486 3.62 -9.19 10.03
N CYS A 487 2.47 -9.45 9.46
CA CYS A 487 1.55 -8.47 8.89
C CYS A 487 0.34 -8.32 9.83
N MET A 488 0.33 -7.28 10.66
CA MET A 488 -0.80 -7.00 11.54
C MET A 488 -1.99 -6.50 10.75
N ALA A 489 -3.15 -7.15 10.89
CA ALA A 489 -4.40 -6.78 10.24
C ALA A 489 -5.40 -6.30 11.30
N LYS A 490 -5.60 -4.99 11.41
CA LYS A 490 -6.50 -4.33 12.35
C LYS A 490 -7.15 -3.11 11.72
N THR A 491 -8.04 -2.44 12.47
CA THR A 491 -8.60 -1.15 12.04
C THR A 491 -7.49 -0.12 11.79
N GLN A 492 -7.66 0.69 10.76
CA GLN A 492 -6.74 1.78 10.42
C GLN A 492 -6.98 3.06 11.24
N TYR A 493 -8.10 3.17 11.94
CA TYR A 493 -8.56 4.41 12.57
C TYR A 493 -8.04 4.64 13.99
N SER A 494 -7.35 3.67 14.58
CA SER A 494 -6.82 3.72 15.94
C SER A 494 -5.54 2.90 16.06
N PHE A 495 -4.68 3.23 17.01
CA PHE A 495 -3.60 2.32 17.44
C PHE A 495 -4.15 1.03 18.06
N SER A 496 -5.33 1.07 18.68
CA SER A 496 -6.02 -0.11 19.22
C SER A 496 -6.75 -0.90 18.12
N THR A 497 -7.49 -1.93 18.52
CA THR A 497 -8.41 -2.67 17.65
C THR A 497 -9.83 -2.12 17.65
N ASP A 498 -10.11 -1.09 18.46
CA ASP A 498 -11.37 -0.35 18.48
C ASP A 498 -11.25 0.94 17.64
N PRO A 499 -12.00 1.09 16.55
CA PRO A 499 -11.92 2.27 15.67
C PRO A 499 -12.39 3.57 16.35
N ASN A 500 -13.11 3.48 17.47
CA ASN A 500 -13.60 4.64 18.21
C ASN A 500 -12.61 5.15 19.25
N LEU A 501 -11.62 4.37 19.64
CA LEU A 501 -10.60 4.74 20.60
C LEU A 501 -9.50 5.56 19.91
N ARG A 502 -9.76 6.83 19.67
CA ARG A 502 -8.90 7.75 18.92
C ARG A 502 -7.76 8.32 19.78
N GLY A 503 -6.94 9.17 19.15
CA GLY A 503 -5.81 9.83 19.81
C GLY A 503 -4.62 8.89 20.01
N ALA A 504 -4.12 8.82 21.22
CA ALA A 504 -2.98 7.99 21.62
C ALA A 504 -3.36 7.04 22.78
N PRO A 505 -4.21 6.03 22.53
CA PRO A 505 -4.71 5.13 23.56
C PRO A 505 -3.62 4.29 24.21
N THR A 506 -3.78 3.99 25.49
CA THR A 506 -2.98 3.05 26.29
C THR A 506 -3.92 2.16 27.10
N GLY A 507 -3.41 1.13 27.76
CA GLY A 507 -4.22 0.28 28.63
C GLY A 507 -5.21 -0.62 27.90
N HIS A 508 -4.95 -0.92 26.62
CA HIS A 508 -5.80 -1.79 25.82
C HIS A 508 -5.10 -3.09 25.46
N SER A 509 -5.90 -4.12 25.19
CA SER A 509 -5.42 -5.41 24.70
C SER A 509 -5.58 -5.51 23.18
N VAL A 510 -4.74 -6.32 22.53
CA VAL A 510 -4.84 -6.65 21.10
C VAL A 510 -5.31 -8.11 20.97
N PRO A 511 -6.58 -8.38 20.64
CA PRO A 511 -7.05 -9.74 20.41
C PRO A 511 -6.65 -10.21 19.01
N VAL A 512 -5.89 -11.31 18.93
CA VAL A 512 -5.63 -12.05 17.69
C VAL A 512 -6.74 -13.08 17.52
N ARG A 513 -7.56 -12.92 16.50
CA ARG A 513 -8.72 -13.80 16.21
C ARG A 513 -8.38 -14.94 15.26
N GLU A 514 -7.44 -14.71 14.37
CA GLU A 514 -7.03 -15.65 13.34
C GLU A 514 -5.59 -15.35 12.91
N VAL A 515 -4.86 -16.36 12.49
CA VAL A 515 -3.58 -16.22 11.81
C VAL A 515 -3.61 -16.92 10.46
N ARG A 516 -3.01 -16.32 9.45
CA ARG A 516 -2.91 -16.86 8.09
C ARG A 516 -1.46 -16.86 7.62
N LEU A 517 -1.03 -17.96 7.03
CA LEU A 517 0.29 -18.07 6.42
C LEU A 517 0.18 -17.75 4.92
N SER A 518 0.78 -16.64 4.51
CA SER A 518 1.01 -16.30 3.12
C SER A 518 2.41 -16.78 2.73
N ALA A 519 2.54 -18.07 2.48
CA ALA A 519 3.83 -18.74 2.32
C ALA A 519 4.60 -18.25 1.08
N GLY A 520 3.89 -18.01 -0.02
CA GLY A 520 4.46 -17.47 -1.25
C GLY A 520 4.90 -16.01 -1.10
N ALA A 521 4.06 -15.17 -0.50
CA ALA A 521 4.42 -13.78 -0.20
C ALA A 521 5.50 -13.69 0.88
N GLY A 522 5.58 -14.70 1.77
CA GLY A 522 6.60 -14.82 2.79
C GLY A 522 6.35 -13.89 3.98
N PHE A 523 5.13 -13.87 4.51
CA PHE A 523 4.77 -13.25 5.79
C PHE A 523 3.57 -13.96 6.42
N ILE A 524 3.36 -13.72 7.70
CA ILE A 524 2.20 -14.23 8.45
C ILE A 524 1.27 -13.07 8.77
N VAL A 525 -0.02 -13.23 8.46
CA VAL A 525 -1.05 -12.26 8.77
C VAL A 525 -1.64 -12.58 10.14
N ALA A 526 -1.60 -11.63 11.07
CA ALA A 526 -2.27 -11.70 12.37
C ALA A 526 -3.53 -10.81 12.33
N ILE A 527 -4.71 -11.44 12.32
CA ILE A 527 -6.00 -10.75 12.21
C ILE A 527 -6.49 -10.40 13.60
N CYS A 528 -6.52 -9.10 13.89
CA CYS A 528 -6.83 -8.54 15.21
C CYS A 528 -8.17 -7.81 15.27
N GLY A 529 -9.01 -7.94 14.26
CA GLY A 529 -10.29 -7.26 14.17
C GLY A 529 -11.17 -7.84 13.07
N GLU A 530 -12.23 -7.13 12.74
CA GLU A 530 -13.06 -7.46 11.57
C GLU A 530 -12.37 -6.91 10.32
N ILE A 531 -11.67 -7.80 9.59
CA ILE A 531 -10.99 -7.45 8.36
C ILE A 531 -11.77 -7.99 7.17
N MET A 532 -12.12 -7.08 6.26
CA MET A 532 -12.86 -7.42 5.05
C MET A 532 -11.89 -7.59 3.87
N THR A 533 -11.81 -8.82 3.38
CA THR A 533 -11.07 -9.14 2.15
C THR A 533 -11.94 -9.03 0.89
N MET A 534 -13.25 -8.88 1.06
CA MET A 534 -14.20 -8.51 0.00
C MET A 534 -15.10 -7.38 0.53
N PRO A 535 -14.73 -6.10 0.30
CA PRO A 535 -15.57 -4.96 0.66
C PRO A 535 -16.92 -4.98 -0.05
N GLY A 536 -17.94 -4.43 0.56
CA GLY A 536 -19.22 -4.18 -0.10
C GLY A 536 -19.30 -2.75 -0.63
N LEU A 537 -20.12 -2.51 -1.63
CA LEU A 537 -20.47 -1.15 -2.01
C LEU A 537 -21.18 -0.44 -0.83
N PRO A 538 -20.91 0.85 -0.59
CA PRO A 538 -21.60 1.63 0.44
C PRO A 538 -23.06 1.89 0.03
N ARG A 539 -23.82 2.52 0.91
CA ARG A 539 -25.23 2.86 0.64
C ARG A 539 -25.39 3.74 -0.60
N VAL A 540 -24.47 4.68 -0.81
CA VAL A 540 -24.38 5.53 -2.01
C VAL A 540 -22.97 5.36 -2.56
N PRO A 541 -22.77 4.48 -3.52
CA PRO A 541 -21.45 4.25 -4.11
C PRO A 541 -21.07 5.39 -5.08
N SER A 542 -19.77 5.63 -5.25
CA SER A 542 -19.27 6.59 -6.26
C SER A 542 -19.75 6.26 -7.67
N ALA A 543 -20.03 4.99 -7.95
CA ALA A 543 -20.58 4.52 -9.21
C ALA A 543 -21.88 5.22 -9.63
N GLU A 544 -22.68 5.74 -8.69
CA GLU A 544 -23.91 6.48 -9.01
C GLU A 544 -23.64 7.86 -9.63
N ALA A 545 -22.46 8.43 -9.38
CA ALA A 545 -22.06 9.74 -9.90
C ALA A 545 -21.11 9.65 -11.11
N ILE A 546 -20.50 8.48 -11.33
CA ILE A 546 -19.56 8.28 -12.45
C ILE A 546 -20.35 7.98 -13.73
N MET A 547 -20.20 8.83 -14.75
CA MET A 547 -20.90 8.69 -16.02
C MET A 547 -20.11 9.27 -17.18
N LEU A 548 -20.49 8.95 -18.40
CA LEU A 548 -20.05 9.67 -19.59
C LEU A 548 -20.98 10.86 -19.83
N ASN A 549 -20.41 12.03 -20.06
CA ASN A 549 -21.15 13.20 -20.50
C ASN A 549 -21.40 13.18 -22.01
N ASP A 550 -22.07 14.20 -22.53
CA ASP A 550 -22.46 14.30 -23.98
C ASP A 550 -21.23 14.34 -24.91
N ASP A 551 -20.07 14.78 -24.40
CA ASP A 551 -18.80 14.82 -25.15
C ASP A 551 -18.02 13.49 -25.05
N GLY A 552 -18.56 12.49 -24.35
CA GLY A 552 -17.92 11.21 -24.12
C GLY A 552 -16.79 11.25 -23.06
N GLN A 553 -16.71 12.34 -22.30
CA GLN A 553 -15.76 12.45 -21.18
C GLN A 553 -16.38 11.88 -19.89
N ILE A 554 -15.52 11.44 -18.97
CA ILE A 554 -15.94 10.87 -17.69
C ILE A 554 -16.22 11.99 -16.70
N ASP A 555 -17.40 12.02 -16.12
CA ASP A 555 -17.76 12.87 -15.00
C ASP A 555 -17.84 12.05 -13.71
N GLY A 556 -17.60 12.68 -12.57
CA GLY A 556 -17.74 12.07 -11.25
C GLY A 556 -16.59 11.15 -10.81
N LEU A 557 -15.52 11.05 -11.57
CA LEU A 557 -14.33 10.25 -11.20
C LEU A 557 -13.35 11.08 -10.34
N PHE A 558 -13.79 11.67 -9.23
CA PHE A 558 -13.00 12.50 -8.28
C PHE A 558 -12.73 13.96 -8.69
#